data_c3dfee7aa5eaffe3a69562a720833999
#
_entry.id   c3dfee7aa5eaffe3a69562a720833999
#
_cell.length_a   1.000
_cell.length_b   1.000
_cell.length_c   1.000
_cell.angle_alpha   90.00
_cell.angle_beta   90.00
_cell.angle_gamma   90.00
#
_symmetry.space_group_name_H-M   'P 1'
#
loop_
_entity.id
_entity.type
_entity.pdbx_description
1 polymer ?
#
loop_
_entity_poly.entity_id
_entity_poly.type
_entity_poly.pdbx_seq_one_letter_code
_entity_poly.pdbx_strand_id
1 'polypeptide(L)'
;LPYSVEIIKKAIETEIERGGKIYFLENRIHKIPRTLEFLATLVPGRRVGAIHGRMGEKQLVETMKKFRAGEIEILVSTTIIENGIDLADVNTLIIADASLYGLADLHQLRGRVGRGQESSFAYFFYNPERLTVKIEQRLDIIQDTQFLGSGSVIAEKDMEMRGTGNILGREQSGAAARVGLNLYSQFLAQAVEKLRG
;
A
#
# COMPACT_ATOMS: atom_id res chain seq x y z
N LEU A 1 2.28 -10.73 -7.34
CA LEU A 1 2.37 -12.20 -7.21
C LEU A 1 0.96 -12.79 -7.10
N PRO A 2 0.65 -13.92 -7.77
CA PRO A 2 -0.55 -14.69 -7.46
C PRO A 2 -0.56 -15.09 -5.97
N TYR A 3 -1.75 -15.17 -5.37
CA TYR A 3 -1.86 -15.58 -3.97
C TYR A 3 -1.26 -16.99 -3.76
N SER A 4 -0.27 -17.10 -2.88
CA SER A 4 0.40 -18.36 -2.54
C SER A 4 0.68 -18.43 -1.04
N VAL A 5 0.15 -19.48 -0.44
CA VAL A 5 0.33 -19.78 1.00
C VAL A 5 1.79 -20.10 1.30
N GLU A 6 2.47 -20.80 0.40
CA GLU A 6 3.87 -21.17 0.53
C GLU A 6 4.78 -19.95 0.54
N ILE A 7 4.53 -18.98 -0.37
CA ILE A 7 5.32 -17.74 -0.43
C ILE A 7 5.07 -16.89 0.82
N ILE A 8 3.82 -16.79 1.29
CA ILE A 8 3.46 -16.08 2.51
C ILE A 8 4.21 -16.69 3.70
N LYS A 9 4.17 -18.02 3.83
CA LYS A 9 4.86 -18.74 4.91
C LYS A 9 6.36 -18.44 4.88
N LYS A 10 6.99 -18.64 3.73
CA LYS A 10 8.42 -18.40 3.56
C LYS A 10 8.82 -16.96 3.86
N ALA A 11 8.04 -15.98 3.41
CA ALA A 11 8.29 -14.57 3.69
C ALA A 11 8.24 -14.27 5.19
N ILE A 12 7.26 -14.84 5.90
CA ILE A 12 7.12 -14.67 7.35
C ILE A 12 8.30 -15.34 8.08
N GLU A 13 8.61 -16.60 7.76
CA GLU A 13 9.70 -17.35 8.40
C GLU A 13 11.03 -16.64 8.20
N THR A 14 11.36 -16.26 6.97
CA THR A 14 12.60 -15.52 6.64
C THR A 14 12.72 -14.21 7.43
N GLU A 15 11.63 -13.46 7.57
CA GLU A 15 11.64 -12.19 8.31
C GLU A 15 11.87 -12.42 9.80
N ILE A 16 11.19 -13.41 10.39
CA ILE A 16 11.30 -13.70 11.81
C ILE A 16 12.68 -14.28 12.16
N GLU A 17 13.25 -15.13 11.30
CA GLU A 17 14.59 -15.71 11.49
C GLU A 17 15.69 -14.65 11.60
N ARG A 18 15.54 -13.54 10.90
CA ARG A 18 16.44 -12.38 11.00
C ARG A 18 16.08 -11.38 12.10
N GLY A 19 15.08 -11.70 12.94
CA GLY A 19 14.64 -10.87 14.06
C GLY A 19 13.75 -9.69 13.67
N GLY A 20 13.28 -9.65 12.43
CA GLY A 20 12.42 -8.59 11.92
C GLY A 20 10.94 -8.77 12.27
N LYS A 21 10.12 -7.82 11.84
CA LYS A 21 8.68 -7.76 12.09
C LYS A 21 7.91 -7.68 10.78
N ILE A 22 6.71 -8.28 10.79
CA ILE A 22 5.85 -8.35 9.61
C ILE A 22 4.63 -7.46 9.80
N TYR A 23 4.32 -6.70 8.76
CA TYR A 23 3.08 -5.99 8.62
C TYR A 23 2.21 -6.68 7.58
N PHE A 24 1.07 -7.24 8.02
CA PHE A 24 0.15 -7.96 7.16
C PHE A 24 -1.12 -7.12 6.94
N LEU A 25 -1.36 -6.71 5.70
CA LEU A 25 -2.52 -5.91 5.33
C LEU A 25 -3.68 -6.80 4.89
N GLU A 26 -4.77 -6.73 5.66
CA GLU A 26 -6.09 -7.25 5.31
C GLU A 26 -7.06 -6.08 5.20
N ASN A 27 -7.54 -5.78 4.02
CA ASN A 27 -8.33 -4.57 3.79
C ASN A 27 -9.77 -4.59 4.29
N ARG A 28 -10.25 -5.71 4.83
CA ARG A 28 -11.61 -5.85 5.35
C ARG A 28 -11.60 -6.27 6.81
N ILE A 29 -12.13 -5.40 7.69
CA ILE A 29 -12.18 -5.66 9.14
C ILE A 29 -12.81 -7.02 9.47
N HIS A 30 -13.92 -7.40 8.79
CA HIS A 30 -14.61 -8.66 9.05
C HIS A 30 -13.80 -9.92 8.67
N LYS A 31 -12.72 -9.77 7.89
CA LYS A 31 -11.82 -10.87 7.54
C LYS A 31 -10.66 -11.03 8.53
N ILE A 32 -10.39 -10.03 9.37
CA ILE A 32 -9.28 -10.08 10.33
C ILE A 32 -9.32 -11.34 11.20
N PRO A 33 -10.45 -11.77 11.80
CA PRO A 33 -10.47 -12.99 12.61
C PRO A 33 -10.00 -14.22 11.82
N ARG A 34 -10.49 -14.41 10.61
CA ARG A 34 -10.09 -15.52 9.74
C ARG A 34 -8.61 -15.42 9.34
N THR A 35 -8.10 -14.22 9.12
CA THR A 35 -6.68 -14.01 8.81
C THR A 35 -5.80 -14.33 10.01
N LEU A 36 -6.23 -14.02 11.23
CA LEU A 36 -5.52 -14.41 12.45
C LEU A 36 -5.47 -15.93 12.62
N GLU A 37 -6.60 -16.64 12.45
CA GLU A 37 -6.67 -18.09 12.48
C GLU A 37 -5.77 -18.74 11.41
N PHE A 38 -5.81 -18.20 10.19
CA PHE A 38 -4.95 -18.63 9.10
C PHE A 38 -3.47 -18.49 9.46
N LEU A 39 -3.04 -17.34 9.95
CA LEU A 39 -1.66 -17.11 10.35
C LEU A 39 -1.23 -17.96 11.53
N ALA A 40 -2.09 -18.15 12.53
CA ALA A 40 -1.82 -19.05 13.66
C ALA A 40 -1.61 -20.51 13.22
N THR A 41 -2.34 -20.95 12.19
CA THR A 41 -2.17 -22.28 11.59
C THR A 41 -0.93 -22.37 10.70
N LEU A 42 -0.65 -21.31 9.93
CA LEU A 42 0.44 -21.27 8.97
C LEU A 42 1.82 -21.24 9.64
N VAL A 43 1.94 -20.47 10.72
CA VAL A 43 3.19 -20.27 11.48
C VAL A 43 2.93 -20.50 12.98
N PRO A 44 2.78 -21.76 13.42
CA PRO A 44 2.45 -22.07 14.80
C PRO A 44 3.48 -21.53 15.79
N GLY A 45 3.01 -21.02 16.92
CA GLY A 45 3.87 -20.47 17.98
C GLY A 45 4.32 -19.03 17.75
N ARG A 46 4.00 -18.42 16.61
CA ARG A 46 4.29 -17.00 16.37
C ARG A 46 3.20 -16.10 16.96
N ARG A 47 3.63 -14.96 17.46
CA ARG A 47 2.75 -14.00 18.15
C ARG A 47 2.14 -13.05 17.13
N VAL A 48 0.85 -13.23 16.88
CA VAL A 48 0.08 -12.45 15.91
C VAL A 48 -0.85 -11.50 16.67
N GLY A 49 -0.86 -10.24 16.28
CA GLY A 49 -1.80 -9.24 16.79
C GLY A 49 -2.57 -8.57 15.65
N ALA A 50 -3.63 -7.86 16.00
CA ALA A 50 -4.41 -7.13 15.01
C ALA A 50 -4.78 -5.73 15.47
N ILE A 51 -4.84 -4.79 14.51
CA ILE A 51 -5.38 -3.44 14.70
C ILE A 51 -6.31 -3.08 13.55
N HIS A 52 -7.36 -2.31 13.85
CA HIS A 52 -8.28 -1.79 12.84
C HIS A 52 -9.04 -0.56 13.37
N GLY A 53 -9.63 0.23 12.50
CA GLY A 53 -10.24 1.51 12.85
C GLY A 53 -11.51 1.46 13.70
N ARG A 54 -12.03 0.27 14.03
CA ARG A 54 -13.13 0.12 15.00
C ARG A 54 -12.65 -0.17 16.42
N MET A 55 -11.33 -0.30 16.61
CA MET A 55 -10.75 -0.47 17.96
C MET A 55 -10.74 0.85 18.70
N GLY A 56 -10.94 0.80 20.02
CA GLY A 56 -10.75 1.96 20.86
C GLY A 56 -9.28 2.38 20.89
N GLU A 57 -9.04 3.69 21.03
CA GLU A 57 -7.70 4.28 21.01
C GLU A 57 -6.74 3.61 22.00
N LYS A 58 -7.22 3.33 23.23
CA LYS A 58 -6.42 2.66 24.27
C LYS A 58 -5.93 1.28 23.82
N GLN A 59 -6.81 0.49 23.24
CA GLN A 59 -6.47 -0.87 22.74
C GLN A 59 -5.50 -0.79 21.57
N LEU A 60 -5.69 0.17 20.64
CA LEU A 60 -4.78 0.40 19.53
C LEU A 60 -3.38 0.73 20.01
N VAL A 61 -3.26 1.70 20.94
CA VAL A 61 -1.97 2.11 21.52
C VAL A 61 -1.29 0.96 22.24
N GLU A 62 -2.04 0.16 23.01
CA GLU A 62 -1.48 -1.01 23.71
C GLU A 62 -0.96 -2.07 22.74
N THR A 63 -1.75 -2.40 21.71
CA THR A 63 -1.33 -3.37 20.68
C THR A 63 -0.08 -2.89 19.93
N MET A 64 -0.02 -1.60 19.60
CA MET A 64 1.15 -1.02 18.96
C MET A 64 2.40 -1.03 19.87
N LYS A 65 2.25 -0.79 21.18
CA LYS A 65 3.35 -0.93 22.14
C LYS A 65 3.90 -2.35 22.16
N LYS A 66 3.03 -3.38 22.20
CA LYS A 66 3.41 -4.78 22.15
C LYS A 66 4.13 -5.14 20.85
N PHE A 67 3.66 -4.61 19.72
CA PHE A 67 4.31 -4.81 18.43
C PHE A 67 5.70 -4.17 18.38
N ARG A 68 5.85 -2.94 18.86
CA ARG A 68 7.17 -2.27 18.94
C ARG A 68 8.12 -3.01 19.88
N ALA A 69 7.65 -3.49 21.01
CA ALA A 69 8.44 -4.28 21.97
C ALA A 69 8.83 -5.67 21.44
N GLY A 70 8.31 -6.11 20.27
CA GLY A 70 8.54 -7.44 19.74
C GLY A 70 7.72 -8.54 20.44
N GLU A 71 6.76 -8.17 21.30
CA GLU A 71 5.81 -9.12 21.89
C GLU A 71 4.80 -9.63 20.85
N ILE A 72 4.59 -8.89 19.78
CA ILE A 72 3.86 -9.26 18.56
C ILE A 72 4.87 -9.23 17.41
N GLU A 73 4.96 -10.30 16.65
CA GLU A 73 5.87 -10.45 15.50
C GLU A 73 5.18 -10.13 14.18
N ILE A 74 3.88 -10.45 14.09
CA ILE A 74 3.05 -10.24 12.90
C ILE A 74 1.88 -9.35 13.30
N LEU A 75 1.79 -8.16 12.72
CA LEU A 75 0.69 -7.24 12.94
C LEU A 75 -0.26 -7.25 11.74
N VAL A 76 -1.47 -7.78 11.93
CA VAL A 76 -2.55 -7.71 10.94
C VAL A 76 -3.25 -6.37 11.07
N SER A 77 -3.45 -5.66 9.96
CA SER A 77 -4.14 -4.38 10.00
C SER A 77 -4.97 -4.12 8.76
N THR A 78 -5.97 -3.25 8.91
CA THR A 78 -6.60 -2.59 7.75
C THR A 78 -5.82 -1.33 7.36
N THR A 79 -6.10 -0.77 6.20
CA THR A 79 -5.44 0.42 5.61
C THR A 79 -5.48 1.70 6.45
N ILE A 80 -6.16 1.72 7.58
CA ILE A 80 -6.37 2.91 8.43
C ILE A 80 -5.11 3.37 9.17
N ILE A 81 -3.94 3.02 8.67
CA ILE A 81 -2.69 3.57 9.20
C ILE A 81 -2.30 4.88 8.47
N GLU A 82 -3.28 5.59 7.93
CA GLU A 82 -3.05 6.91 7.33
C GLU A 82 -2.61 7.97 8.34
N ASN A 83 -2.88 7.77 9.62
CA ASN A 83 -2.63 8.77 10.65
C ASN A 83 -1.45 8.44 11.56
N GLY A 84 -0.23 8.39 11.01
CA GLY A 84 0.98 8.58 11.83
C GLY A 84 1.51 7.35 12.56
N ILE A 85 1.13 6.12 12.22
CA ILE A 85 1.83 4.95 12.73
C ILE A 85 3.16 4.83 11.96
N ASP A 86 4.24 5.18 12.63
CA ASP A 86 5.58 4.95 12.13
C ASP A 86 5.88 3.44 12.17
N LEU A 87 6.11 2.87 10.99
CA LEU A 87 6.48 1.47 10.80
C LEU A 87 7.98 1.34 10.52
N ALA A 88 8.78 2.27 11.01
CA ALA A 88 10.23 2.32 10.73
C ALA A 88 10.94 0.98 11.03
N ASP A 89 10.44 0.22 12.00
CA ASP A 89 11.01 -1.06 12.42
C ASP A 89 10.42 -2.28 11.67
N VAL A 90 9.61 -2.06 10.64
CA VAL A 90 9.01 -3.14 9.85
C VAL A 90 9.76 -3.28 8.54
N ASN A 91 10.32 -4.44 8.30
CA ASN A 91 11.08 -4.72 7.08
C ASN A 91 10.29 -5.57 6.07
N THR A 92 9.23 -6.25 6.49
CA THR A 92 8.39 -7.03 5.57
C THR A 92 6.92 -6.60 5.62
N LEU A 93 6.41 -6.19 4.45
CA LEU A 93 5.00 -5.88 4.19
C LEU A 93 4.38 -7.00 3.35
N ILE A 94 3.25 -7.52 3.78
CA ILE A 94 2.44 -8.49 3.03
C ILE A 94 1.06 -7.88 2.80
N ILE A 95 0.63 -7.75 1.55
CA ILE A 95 -0.72 -7.31 1.18
C ILE A 95 -1.47 -8.51 0.62
N ALA A 96 -2.50 -8.98 1.34
CA ALA A 96 -3.26 -10.18 0.97
C ALA A 96 -4.00 -10.07 -0.36
N ASP A 97 -4.51 -8.88 -0.69
CA ASP A 97 -5.17 -8.61 -1.96
C ASP A 97 -4.85 -7.17 -2.45
N ALA A 98 -3.78 -7.05 -3.22
CA ALA A 98 -3.32 -5.78 -3.77
C ALA A 98 -4.25 -5.23 -4.87
N SER A 99 -5.15 -6.06 -5.43
CA SER A 99 -6.10 -5.62 -6.46
C SER A 99 -7.08 -4.55 -5.95
N LEU A 100 -7.24 -4.47 -4.64
CA LEU A 100 -8.17 -3.57 -3.97
C LEU A 100 -7.60 -2.16 -3.72
N TYR A 101 -6.32 -1.94 -4.04
CA TYR A 101 -5.62 -0.69 -3.79
C TYR A 101 -5.33 0.08 -5.07
N GLY A 102 -5.31 1.41 -4.97
CA GLY A 102 -4.84 2.29 -6.02
C GLY A 102 -3.32 2.21 -6.19
N LEU A 103 -2.80 2.73 -7.31
CA LEU A 103 -1.36 2.77 -7.58
C LEU A 103 -0.64 3.64 -6.54
N ALA A 104 -1.21 4.82 -6.22
CA ALA A 104 -0.68 5.71 -5.20
C ALA A 104 -0.67 5.07 -3.80
N ASP A 105 -1.74 4.33 -3.44
CA ASP A 105 -1.84 3.65 -2.16
C ASP A 105 -0.76 2.58 -2.01
N LEU A 106 -0.58 1.73 -3.04
CA LEU A 106 0.46 0.69 -3.05
C LEU A 106 1.86 1.29 -2.93
N HIS A 107 2.12 2.41 -3.62
CA HIS A 107 3.39 3.11 -3.52
C HIS A 107 3.62 3.69 -2.12
N GLN A 108 2.61 4.32 -1.51
CA GLN A 108 2.71 4.84 -0.15
C GLN A 108 2.95 3.72 0.86
N LEU A 109 2.23 2.59 0.73
CA LEU A 109 2.38 1.44 1.60
C LEU A 109 3.79 0.84 1.49
N ARG A 110 4.32 0.69 0.28
CA ARG A 110 5.69 0.26 0.06
C ARG A 110 6.70 1.21 0.70
N GLY A 111 6.49 2.51 0.61
CA GLY A 111 7.36 3.53 1.19
C GLY A 111 7.31 3.61 2.72
N ARG A 112 6.43 2.85 3.38
CA ARG A 112 6.33 2.78 4.85
C ARG A 112 7.22 1.72 5.46
N VAL A 113 7.73 0.76 4.69
CA VAL A 113 8.64 -0.29 5.15
C VAL A 113 10.08 -0.01 4.73
N GLY A 114 11.03 -0.47 5.53
CA GLY A 114 12.44 -0.45 5.16
C GLY A 114 13.12 0.89 5.31
N ARG A 115 12.85 1.62 6.37
CA ARG A 115 13.60 2.84 6.70
C ARG A 115 14.90 2.58 7.45
N GLY A 116 15.18 1.31 7.78
CA GLY A 116 16.41 0.86 8.42
C GLY A 116 17.54 0.54 7.43
N GLN A 117 18.64 0.04 7.96
CA GLN A 117 19.80 -0.43 7.15
C GLN A 117 19.57 -1.82 6.56
N GLU A 118 18.56 -2.55 6.98
CA GLU A 118 18.28 -3.90 6.53
C GLU A 118 17.44 -3.94 5.26
N SER A 119 17.59 -5.02 4.49
CA SER A 119 16.80 -5.26 3.30
C SER A 119 15.31 -5.35 3.64
N SER A 120 14.48 -4.62 2.92
CA SER A 120 13.02 -4.63 3.10
C SER A 120 12.33 -5.28 1.92
N PHE A 121 11.20 -5.93 2.22
CA PHE A 121 10.42 -6.66 1.24
C PHE A 121 8.95 -6.25 1.29
N ALA A 122 8.35 -6.09 0.12
CA ALA A 122 6.91 -5.85 -0.01
C ALA A 122 6.30 -6.89 -0.96
N TYR A 123 5.43 -7.73 -0.43
CA TYR A 123 4.74 -8.77 -1.17
C TYR A 123 3.31 -8.32 -1.47
N PHE A 124 3.01 -8.14 -2.75
CA PHE A 124 1.68 -7.75 -3.23
C PHE A 124 1.02 -8.97 -3.86
N PHE A 125 0.11 -9.61 -3.12
CA PHE A 125 -0.65 -10.74 -3.62
C PHE A 125 -1.95 -10.28 -4.28
N TYR A 126 -2.41 -11.05 -5.25
CA TYR A 126 -3.71 -10.86 -5.91
C TYR A 126 -4.37 -12.20 -6.19
N ASN A 127 -5.71 -12.19 -6.25
CA ASN A 127 -6.46 -13.36 -6.71
C ASN A 127 -6.45 -13.37 -8.27
N PRO A 128 -5.90 -14.41 -8.92
CA PRO A 128 -5.87 -14.51 -10.39
C PRO A 128 -7.25 -14.42 -11.02
N GLU A 129 -8.29 -14.92 -10.38
CA GLU A 129 -9.67 -14.88 -10.88
C GLU A 129 -10.24 -13.45 -10.98
N ARG A 130 -9.62 -12.50 -10.28
CA ARG A 130 -10.03 -11.08 -10.25
C ARG A 130 -9.07 -10.17 -10.99
N LEU A 131 -8.03 -10.73 -11.60
CA LEU A 131 -7.04 -9.97 -12.33
C LEU A 131 -7.66 -9.38 -13.60
N THR A 132 -7.69 -8.07 -13.68
CA THR A 132 -8.04 -7.34 -14.90
C THR A 132 -6.80 -6.69 -15.50
N VAL A 133 -6.81 -6.38 -16.78
CA VAL A 133 -5.70 -5.68 -17.47
C VAL A 133 -5.28 -4.42 -16.69
N LYS A 134 -6.24 -3.68 -16.15
CA LYS A 134 -5.97 -2.46 -15.38
C LYS A 134 -5.28 -2.75 -14.03
N ILE A 135 -5.62 -3.86 -13.38
CA ILE A 135 -4.96 -4.28 -12.14
C ILE A 135 -3.54 -4.76 -12.42
N GLU A 136 -3.37 -5.56 -13.48
CA GLU A 136 -2.06 -6.05 -13.92
C GLU A 136 -1.12 -4.90 -14.23
N GLN A 137 -1.51 -3.96 -15.09
CA GLN A 137 -0.73 -2.76 -15.42
C GLN A 137 -0.29 -1.98 -14.16
N ARG A 138 -1.18 -1.87 -13.16
CA ARG A 138 -0.87 -1.21 -11.89
C ARG A 138 0.20 -1.94 -11.10
N LEU A 139 0.12 -3.27 -11.03
CA LEU A 139 1.09 -4.10 -10.31
C LEU A 139 2.45 -4.09 -11.01
N ASP A 140 2.47 -4.08 -12.34
CA ASP A 140 3.69 -3.97 -13.14
C ASP A 140 4.39 -2.62 -12.90
N ILE A 141 3.63 -1.52 -12.91
CA ILE A 141 4.18 -0.19 -12.61
C ILE A 141 4.82 -0.16 -11.22
N ILE A 142 4.19 -0.76 -10.20
CA ILE A 142 4.76 -0.82 -8.85
C ILE A 142 6.03 -1.68 -8.81
N GLN A 143 6.09 -2.74 -9.59
CA GLN A 143 7.27 -3.61 -9.69
C GLN A 143 8.42 -2.89 -10.39
N ASP A 144 8.16 -2.19 -11.49
CA ASP A 144 9.18 -1.50 -12.30
C ASP A 144 9.73 -0.25 -11.62
N THR A 145 8.93 0.40 -10.77
CA THR A 145 9.30 1.64 -10.09
C THR A 145 9.97 1.40 -8.73
N GLN A 146 10.94 0.49 -8.65
CA GLN A 146 11.63 0.15 -7.39
C GLN A 146 12.57 1.24 -6.86
N PHE A 147 12.87 2.29 -7.63
CA PHE A 147 13.85 3.30 -7.26
C PHE A 147 13.27 4.34 -6.29
N LEU A 148 14.10 4.75 -5.30
CA LEU A 148 13.84 5.90 -4.45
C LEU A 148 13.67 7.16 -5.32
N GLY A 149 12.59 7.91 -5.12
CA GLY A 149 12.29 9.12 -5.91
C GLY A 149 11.26 8.92 -7.04
N SER A 150 10.75 7.72 -7.25
CA SER A 150 9.72 7.42 -8.27
C SER A 150 8.33 8.01 -8.00
N GLY A 151 8.16 8.78 -6.91
CA GLY A 151 6.86 9.33 -6.51
C GLY A 151 6.20 10.20 -7.57
N SER A 152 6.97 11.02 -8.30
CA SER A 152 6.44 11.86 -9.39
C SER A 152 5.99 11.01 -10.59
N VAL A 153 6.77 10.00 -10.96
CA VAL A 153 6.44 9.06 -12.05
C VAL A 153 5.17 8.26 -11.71
N ILE A 154 5.04 7.84 -10.46
CA ILE A 154 3.85 7.12 -10.00
C ILE A 154 2.63 8.03 -9.95
N ALA A 155 2.77 9.28 -9.52
CA ALA A 155 1.68 10.25 -9.53
C ALA A 155 1.20 10.54 -10.95
N GLU A 156 2.10 10.69 -11.90
CA GLU A 156 1.78 10.87 -13.31
C GLU A 156 1.05 9.65 -13.88
N LYS A 157 1.55 8.46 -13.62
CA LYS A 157 0.92 7.20 -14.06
C LYS A 157 -0.43 6.94 -13.38
N ASP A 158 -0.58 7.28 -12.10
CA ASP A 158 -1.87 7.17 -11.42
C ASP A 158 -2.89 8.14 -12.00
N MET A 159 -2.47 9.35 -12.36
CA MET A 159 -3.30 10.32 -13.09
C MET A 159 -3.68 9.80 -14.48
N GLU A 160 -2.75 9.26 -15.24
CA GLU A 160 -3.03 8.64 -16.54
C GLU A 160 -4.04 7.51 -16.42
N MET A 161 -3.86 6.61 -15.45
CA MET A 161 -4.77 5.48 -15.23
C MET A 161 -6.16 5.88 -14.74
N ARG A 162 -6.25 6.98 -13.97
CA ARG A 162 -7.55 7.54 -13.51
C ARG A 162 -8.17 8.46 -14.55
N GLY A 163 -7.36 9.18 -15.31
CA GLY A 163 -7.75 10.38 -16.01
C GLY A 163 -8.04 10.25 -17.49
N THR A 164 -7.56 9.23 -18.17
CA THR A 164 -7.89 9.07 -19.60
C THR A 164 -9.35 8.68 -19.85
N GLY A 165 -10.09 8.21 -18.81
CA GLY A 165 -11.53 7.97 -18.91
C GLY A 165 -12.42 9.10 -18.42
N ASN A 166 -11.97 9.96 -17.49
CA ASN A 166 -12.83 10.97 -16.85
C ASN A 166 -12.52 12.41 -17.27
N ILE A 167 -11.31 12.70 -17.75
CA ILE A 167 -10.99 14.02 -18.31
C ILE A 167 -11.64 14.18 -19.70
N LEU A 168 -11.87 13.05 -20.40
CA LEU A 168 -12.59 13.01 -21.69
C LEU A 168 -14.06 12.55 -21.55
N GLY A 169 -14.54 12.30 -20.34
CA GLY A 169 -15.91 11.89 -20.06
C GLY A 169 -16.90 13.03 -20.35
N ARG A 170 -17.98 12.70 -21.04
CA ARG A 170 -19.03 13.58 -21.58
C ARG A 170 -19.74 14.49 -20.57
N GLU A 171 -19.39 14.48 -19.29
CA GLU A 171 -20.10 15.24 -18.24
C GLU A 171 -19.37 16.49 -17.72
N GLN A 172 -18.14 16.77 -18.19
CA GLN A 172 -17.51 18.06 -17.92
C GLN A 172 -17.48 18.93 -19.18
N SER A 173 -18.61 19.58 -19.44
CA SER A 173 -18.74 20.69 -20.38
C SER A 173 -18.04 21.93 -19.85
N GLY A 174 -16.71 21.90 -19.76
CA GLY A 174 -15.88 23.04 -19.34
C GLY A 174 -14.75 23.32 -20.32
N ALA A 175 -14.22 24.52 -20.34
CA ALA A 175 -13.16 24.98 -21.23
C ALA A 175 -11.87 24.15 -21.19
N ALA A 176 -11.59 23.46 -20.07
CA ALA A 176 -10.43 22.60 -19.88
C ALA A 176 -10.42 21.37 -20.80
N ALA A 177 -11.59 20.80 -21.13
CA ALA A 177 -11.69 19.65 -22.02
C ALA A 177 -11.34 19.98 -23.48
N ARG A 178 -11.44 21.26 -23.87
CA ARG A 178 -11.13 21.72 -25.24
C ARG A 178 -9.66 22.05 -25.46
N VAL A 179 -8.91 22.27 -24.40
CA VAL A 179 -7.56 22.87 -24.51
C VAL A 179 -6.46 21.84 -24.25
N GLY A 180 -6.78 20.69 -23.67
CA GLY A 180 -5.79 19.68 -23.28
C GLY A 180 -4.99 20.09 -22.03
N LEU A 181 -4.65 19.12 -21.22
CA LEU A 181 -3.99 19.35 -19.92
C LEU A 181 -2.65 20.10 -20.05
N ASN A 182 -1.90 19.81 -21.12
CA ASN A 182 -0.60 20.44 -21.38
C ASN A 182 -0.72 21.94 -21.67
N LEU A 183 -1.72 22.34 -22.46
CA LEU A 183 -1.94 23.73 -22.79
C LEU A 183 -2.50 24.53 -21.61
N TYR A 184 -3.36 23.88 -20.79
CA TYR A 184 -3.86 24.45 -19.53
C TYR A 184 -2.71 24.71 -18.54
N SER A 185 -1.80 23.74 -18.37
CA SER A 185 -0.62 23.90 -17.50
C SER A 185 0.31 25.02 -17.99
N GLN A 186 0.48 25.17 -19.31
CA GLN A 186 1.26 26.27 -19.89
C GLN A 186 0.60 27.63 -19.64
N PHE A 187 -0.71 27.75 -19.82
CA PHE A 187 -1.43 29.00 -19.53
C PHE A 187 -1.44 29.33 -18.04
N LEU A 188 -1.55 28.32 -17.16
CA LEU A 188 -1.47 28.53 -15.72
C LEU A 188 -0.07 29.04 -15.31
N ALA A 189 0.99 28.45 -15.86
CA ALA A 189 2.36 28.91 -15.63
C ALA A 189 2.57 30.35 -16.10
N GLN A 190 2.10 30.69 -17.30
CA GLN A 190 2.18 32.06 -17.82
C GLN A 190 1.34 33.06 -17.02
N ALA A 191 0.17 32.65 -16.52
CA ALA A 191 -0.67 33.50 -15.68
C ALA A 191 -0.02 33.79 -14.33
N VAL A 192 0.59 32.77 -13.71
CA VAL A 192 1.35 32.91 -12.45
C VAL A 192 2.57 33.82 -12.63
N GLU A 193 3.27 33.68 -13.73
CA GLU A 193 4.43 34.53 -14.06
C GLU A 193 4.04 36.01 -14.26
N LYS A 194 2.91 36.27 -14.92
CA LYS A 194 2.35 37.61 -15.07
C LYS A 194 1.84 38.24 -13.76
N LEU A 195 1.49 37.42 -12.75
CA LEU A 195 1.04 37.91 -11.45
C LEU A 195 2.20 38.14 -10.47
N ARG A 196 3.39 37.63 -10.80
CA ARG A 196 4.61 37.81 -10.00
C ARG A 196 5.52 38.93 -10.45
N GLY A 197 5.29 39.51 -11.63
CA GLY A 197 5.97 40.72 -12.15
C GLY A 197 5.15 41.95 -11.89
#